data_6e0bbbb3effd7bc7fc19baaa9a2946f2
#
_entry.id   6e0bbbb3effd7bc7fc19baaa9a2946f2
#
_cell.length_a   1.000
_cell.length_b   1.000
_cell.length_c   1.000
_cell.angle_alpha   90.00
_cell.angle_beta   90.00
_cell.angle_gamma   90.00
#
_symmetry.space_group_name_H-M   'P 1'
#
loop_
_entity.id
_entity.type
_entity.pdbx_description
1 polymer ?
#
loop_
_entity_poly.entity_id
_entity_poly.type
_entity_poly.pdbx_seq_one_letter_code
_entity_poly.pdbx_strand_id
1 'polypeptide(L)'
;MIDEARQAAERLRDTQLAEATHAAQDLLRKAEEAGRQEHDRLMVELRREMVALVVATTAKVTGKILTAEDQRRLADETLKELAA
;
A
#
# COMPACT_ATOMS: atom_id res chain seq x y z
N MET A 1 21.57 42.97 -27.71
CA MET A 1 22.45 41.85 -27.40
C MET A 1 22.36 41.39 -25.96
N ILE A 2 22.57 42.26 -24.98
CA ILE A 2 22.48 41.90 -23.57
C ILE A 2 21.06 41.49 -23.19
N ASP A 3 20.06 42.18 -23.72
CA ASP A 3 18.65 41.89 -23.46
C ASP A 3 18.21 40.51 -24.05
N GLU A 4 18.71 40.17 -25.22
CA GLU A 4 18.42 38.88 -25.83
C GLU A 4 19.02 37.72 -25.02
N ALA A 5 20.26 37.90 -24.53
CA ALA A 5 20.91 36.93 -23.67
C ALA A 5 20.16 36.75 -22.34
N ARG A 6 19.69 37.86 -21.77
CA ARG A 6 18.91 37.85 -20.54
C ARG A 6 17.58 37.11 -20.73
N GLN A 7 16.88 37.42 -21.81
CA GLN A 7 15.60 36.75 -22.12
C GLN A 7 15.80 35.26 -22.38
N ALA A 8 16.88 34.88 -23.05
CA ALA A 8 17.20 33.47 -23.29
C ALA A 8 17.51 32.76 -21.99
N ALA A 9 18.28 33.41 -21.08
CA ALA A 9 18.58 32.83 -19.77
C ALA A 9 17.33 32.68 -18.90
N GLU A 10 16.44 33.65 -18.93
CA GLU A 10 15.18 33.60 -18.19
C GLU A 10 14.29 32.48 -18.71
N ARG A 11 14.19 32.31 -20.02
CA ARG A 11 13.41 31.20 -20.62
C ARG A 11 13.99 29.85 -20.27
N LEU A 12 15.31 29.73 -20.30
CA LEU A 12 15.97 28.49 -19.89
C LEU A 12 15.70 28.16 -18.43
N ARG A 13 15.80 29.17 -17.55
CA ARG A 13 15.51 29.01 -16.13
C ARG A 13 14.07 28.58 -15.90
N ASP A 14 13.12 29.21 -16.58
CA ASP A 14 11.70 28.88 -16.45
C ASP A 14 11.42 27.45 -16.94
N THR A 15 12.04 27.05 -18.04
CA THR A 15 11.93 25.69 -18.55
C THR A 15 12.49 24.68 -17.58
N GLN A 16 13.68 24.94 -17.03
CA GLN A 16 14.31 24.05 -16.05
C GLN A 16 13.47 23.95 -14.78
N LEU A 17 12.90 25.06 -14.32
CA LEU A 17 12.02 25.06 -13.15
C LEU A 17 10.75 24.28 -13.40
N ALA A 18 10.14 24.43 -14.57
CA ALA A 18 8.95 23.70 -14.96
C ALA A 18 9.23 22.18 -15.04
N GLU A 19 10.37 21.81 -15.63
CA GLU A 19 10.79 20.40 -15.70
C GLU A 19 11.05 19.81 -14.32
N ALA A 20 11.73 20.54 -13.45
CA ALA A 20 12.00 20.10 -12.08
C ALA A 20 10.70 19.94 -11.27
N THR A 21 9.76 20.87 -11.41
CA THR A 21 8.46 20.80 -10.76
C THR A 21 7.67 19.58 -11.24
N HIS A 22 7.68 19.37 -12.55
CA HIS A 22 6.98 18.23 -13.15
C HIS A 22 7.57 16.89 -12.68
N ALA A 23 8.92 16.80 -12.67
CA ALA A 23 9.61 15.62 -12.16
C ALA A 23 9.31 15.36 -10.68
N ALA A 24 9.26 16.41 -9.87
CA ALA A 24 8.92 16.31 -8.45
C ALA A 24 7.48 15.81 -8.25
N GLN A 25 6.54 16.33 -9.04
CA GLN A 25 5.14 15.88 -8.98
C GLN A 25 5.00 14.42 -9.40
N ASP A 26 5.72 13.98 -10.44
CA ASP A 26 5.72 12.59 -10.87
C ASP A 26 6.31 11.67 -9.80
N LEU A 27 7.40 12.10 -9.18
CA LEU A 27 8.03 11.34 -8.10
C LEU A 27 7.08 11.19 -6.91
N LEU A 28 6.42 12.29 -6.52
CA LEU A 28 5.44 12.27 -5.43
C LEU A 28 4.28 11.32 -5.73
N ARG A 29 3.75 11.38 -6.94
CA ARG A 29 2.67 10.49 -7.36
C ARG A 29 3.09 9.02 -7.31
N LYS A 30 4.29 8.71 -7.78
CA LYS A 30 4.83 7.34 -7.72
C LYS A 30 5.04 6.87 -6.30
N ALA A 31 5.51 7.75 -5.42
CA ALA A 31 5.69 7.44 -4.01
C ALA A 31 4.36 7.19 -3.31
N GLU A 32 3.33 7.98 -3.59
CA GLU A 32 1.99 7.79 -3.05
C GLU A 32 1.38 6.47 -3.52
N GLU A 33 1.55 6.14 -4.79
CA GLU A 33 1.05 4.89 -5.34
C GLU A 33 1.77 3.68 -4.73
N ALA A 34 3.10 3.74 -4.63
CA ALA A 34 3.89 2.68 -3.99
C ALA A 34 3.50 2.51 -2.52
N GLY A 35 3.25 3.62 -1.80
CA GLY A 35 2.77 3.60 -0.43
C GLY A 35 1.42 2.94 -0.28
N ARG A 36 0.50 3.21 -1.20
CA ARG A 36 -0.82 2.60 -1.20
C ARG A 36 -0.76 1.10 -1.47
N GLN A 37 0.06 0.69 -2.45
CA GLN A 37 0.27 -0.73 -2.74
C GLN A 37 0.88 -1.47 -1.56
N GLU A 38 1.84 -0.87 -0.88
CA GLU A 38 2.46 -1.45 0.31
C GLU A 38 1.46 -1.56 1.46
N HIS A 39 0.63 -0.54 1.65
CA HIS A 39 -0.44 -0.56 2.64
C HIS A 39 -1.42 -1.70 2.36
N ASP A 40 -1.86 -1.87 1.10
CA ASP A 40 -2.79 -2.93 0.73
C ASP A 40 -2.16 -4.31 0.95
N ARG A 41 -0.88 -4.47 0.61
CA ARG A 41 -0.15 -5.71 0.84
C ARG A 41 -0.08 -6.05 2.33
N LEU A 42 0.25 -5.08 3.17
CA LEU A 42 0.33 -5.25 4.61
C LEU A 42 -1.03 -5.59 5.21
N MET A 43 -2.11 -5.00 4.71
CA MET A 43 -3.46 -5.32 5.17
C MET A 43 -3.86 -6.75 4.84
N VAL A 44 -3.50 -7.24 3.66
CA VAL A 44 -3.73 -8.64 3.28
C VAL A 44 -2.96 -9.59 4.20
N GLU A 45 -1.69 -9.30 4.45
CA GLU A 45 -0.86 -10.12 5.35
C GLU A 45 -1.40 -10.11 6.78
N LEU A 46 -1.79 -8.94 7.28
CA LEU A 46 -2.36 -8.80 8.62
C LEU A 46 -3.62 -9.64 8.78
N ARG A 47 -4.54 -9.57 7.82
CA ARG A 47 -5.76 -10.38 7.84
C ARG A 47 -5.44 -11.87 7.85
N ARG A 48 -4.47 -12.29 7.07
CA ARG A 48 -4.03 -13.69 7.03
C ARG A 48 -3.49 -14.15 8.38
N GLU A 49 -2.65 -13.34 9.01
CA GLU A 49 -2.10 -13.64 10.32
C GLU A 49 -3.16 -13.67 11.41
N MET A 50 -4.13 -12.75 11.36
CA MET A 50 -5.24 -12.73 12.30
C MET A 50 -6.10 -13.98 12.17
N VAL A 51 -6.40 -14.42 10.95
CA VAL A 51 -7.15 -15.65 10.71
C VAL A 51 -6.39 -16.85 11.25
N ALA A 52 -5.10 -16.94 10.98
CA ALA A 52 -4.26 -18.03 11.48
C ALA A 52 -4.22 -18.06 13.01
N LEU A 53 -4.15 -16.90 13.64
CA LEU A 53 -4.16 -16.76 15.10
C LEU A 53 -5.49 -17.21 15.69
N VAL A 54 -6.61 -16.82 15.08
CA VAL A 54 -7.95 -17.23 15.54
C VAL A 54 -8.10 -18.73 15.44
N VAL A 55 -7.71 -19.34 14.34
CA VAL A 55 -7.75 -20.78 14.14
C VAL A 55 -6.91 -21.52 15.18
N ALA A 56 -5.67 -21.08 15.39
CA ALA A 56 -4.76 -21.68 16.36
C ALA A 56 -5.29 -21.55 17.79
N THR A 57 -5.80 -20.38 18.16
CA THR A 57 -6.35 -20.13 19.49
C THR A 57 -7.61 -20.96 19.74
N THR A 58 -8.49 -21.06 18.77
CA THR A 58 -9.71 -21.86 18.89
C THR A 58 -9.36 -23.34 19.07
N ALA A 59 -8.39 -23.86 18.33
CA ALA A 59 -7.92 -25.24 18.49
C ALA A 59 -7.38 -25.49 19.90
N LYS A 60 -6.62 -24.52 20.46
CA LYS A 60 -6.11 -24.61 21.84
C LYS A 60 -7.20 -24.60 22.88
N VAL A 61 -8.17 -23.71 22.74
CA VAL A 61 -9.25 -23.53 23.72
C VAL A 61 -10.18 -24.73 23.75
N THR A 62 -10.50 -25.28 22.58
CA THR A 62 -11.38 -26.45 22.49
C THR A 62 -10.67 -27.76 22.82
N GLY A 63 -9.33 -27.76 22.81
CA GLY A 63 -8.54 -28.99 22.97
C GLY A 63 -8.74 -30.00 21.87
N LYS A 64 -9.31 -29.58 20.76
CA LYS A 64 -9.69 -30.43 19.63
C LYS A 64 -8.83 -30.08 18.41
N ILE A 65 -8.38 -31.09 17.71
CA ILE A 65 -7.72 -30.90 16.41
C ILE A 65 -8.81 -30.61 15.39
N LEU A 66 -8.75 -29.43 14.79
CA LEU A 66 -9.70 -29.02 13.77
C LEU A 66 -9.40 -29.73 12.46
N THR A 67 -10.46 -30.21 11.79
CA THR A 67 -10.33 -30.75 10.45
C THR A 67 -10.07 -29.63 9.46
N ALA A 68 -9.61 -29.97 8.25
CA ALA A 68 -9.37 -28.97 7.20
C ALA A 68 -10.67 -28.19 6.87
N GLU A 69 -11.82 -28.87 6.92
CA GLU A 69 -13.12 -28.25 6.68
C GLU A 69 -13.50 -27.28 7.81
N ASP A 70 -13.26 -27.68 9.06
CA ASP A 70 -13.50 -26.79 10.22
C ASP A 70 -12.62 -25.56 10.18
N GLN A 71 -11.36 -25.72 9.83
CA GLN A 71 -10.41 -24.60 9.69
C GLN A 71 -10.86 -23.63 8.60
N ARG A 72 -11.33 -24.15 7.47
CA ARG A 72 -11.82 -23.34 6.37
C ARG A 72 -13.06 -22.55 6.76
N ARG A 73 -14.00 -23.20 7.43
CA ARG A 73 -15.22 -22.54 7.91
C ARG A 73 -14.91 -21.43 8.92
N LEU A 74 -14.03 -21.70 9.87
CA LEU A 74 -13.61 -20.74 10.86
C LEU A 74 -12.88 -19.56 10.22
N ALA A 75 -12.02 -19.82 9.24
CA ALA A 75 -11.33 -18.78 8.48
C ALA A 75 -12.33 -17.91 7.72
N ASP A 76 -13.33 -18.49 7.06
CA ASP A 76 -14.34 -17.75 6.33
C ASP A 76 -15.20 -16.88 7.26
N GLU A 77 -15.60 -17.40 8.41
CA GLU A 77 -16.35 -16.65 9.40
C GLU A 77 -15.52 -15.49 9.97
N THR A 78 -14.25 -15.72 10.24
CA THR A 78 -13.34 -14.67 10.73
C THR A 78 -13.18 -13.56 9.71
N LEU A 79 -13.04 -13.92 8.44
CA LEU A 79 -12.94 -12.94 7.36
C LEU A 79 -14.21 -12.11 7.21
N LYS A 80 -15.37 -12.72 7.39
CA LYS A 80 -16.66 -12.02 7.36
C LYS A 80 -16.76 -11.02 8.51
N GLU A 81 -16.34 -11.40 9.70
CA GLU A 81 -16.33 -10.51 10.87
C GLU A 81 -15.36 -9.33 10.67
N LEU A 82 -14.19 -9.58 10.09
CA LEU A 82 -13.22 -8.53 9.82
C LEU A 82 -13.68 -7.58 8.71
N ALA A 83 -14.53 -8.04 7.80
CA ALA A 83 -15.05 -7.24 6.70
C ALA A 83 -16.30 -6.43 7.08
N ALA A 84 -16.92 -6.73 8.19
CA ALA A 84 -18.15 -6.07 8.65
C ALA A 84 -17.94 -4.67 9.28
#